data_12f8ce3250a572431463caa7177b7a13
#
_entry.id   12f8ce3250a572431463caa7177b7a13
#
_cell.length_a   1.000
_cell.length_b   1.000
_cell.length_c   1.000
_cell.angle_alpha   90.00
_cell.angle_beta   90.00
_cell.angle_gamma   90.00
#
_symmetry.space_group_name_H-M   'P 1'
#
loop_
_entity.id
_entity.type
_entity.pdbx_description
1 polymer ?
#
loop_
_entity_poly.entity_id
_entity_poly.type
_entity_poly.pdbx_seq_one_letter_code
_entity_poly.pdbx_strand_id
1 'polypeptide(L)'
;MTIVSLSALALMSLNPTSANAVKPGDGPVWEWPVAEGRQVTRPFDPPAHNWLPGHRGVDLSAPVGSFVSAPKDGVVRYAGTIVDRNVVSIDHGAITSTYEPVLPLVTAGESVTAGQVIGIIEGGHSPGPLHWGAKIDSDSYINPLRLLVGRVHLKEWE
;
A
#
# COMPACT_ATOMS: atom_id res chain seq x y z
N MET A 1 40.64 58.37 -4.58
CA MET A 1 39.83 57.85 -3.44
C MET A 1 38.95 56.74 -3.96
N THR A 2 39.37 55.48 -3.78
CA THR A 2 38.70 54.30 -4.33
C THR A 2 38.12 53.55 -3.14
N ILE A 3 36.80 53.48 -3.07
CA ILE A 3 36.07 52.74 -2.00
C ILE A 3 35.91 51.28 -2.46
N VAL A 4 36.57 50.35 -1.76
CA VAL A 4 36.40 48.92 -1.96
C VAL A 4 35.27 48.47 -1.04
N SER A 5 34.18 48.03 -1.63
CA SER A 5 33.04 47.42 -0.93
C SER A 5 33.32 45.96 -0.70
N LEU A 6 33.41 45.53 0.54
CA LEU A 6 33.62 44.16 0.96
C LEU A 6 32.23 43.50 1.15
N SER A 7 31.79 42.65 0.21
CA SER A 7 30.58 41.87 0.36
C SER A 7 30.88 40.63 1.18
N ALA A 8 30.32 40.57 2.37
CA ALA A 8 30.35 39.36 3.24
C ALA A 8 29.39 38.31 2.72
N LEU A 9 29.92 37.19 2.25
CA LEU A 9 29.16 35.99 1.87
C LEU A 9 28.84 35.18 3.12
N ALA A 10 27.56 35.19 3.56
CA ALA A 10 27.12 34.38 4.66
C ALA A 10 26.99 32.91 4.21
N LEU A 11 27.87 32.04 4.69
CA LEU A 11 27.70 30.59 4.55
C LEU A 11 26.56 30.15 5.46
N MET A 12 25.41 29.82 4.87
CA MET A 12 24.36 29.08 5.58
C MET A 12 24.84 27.62 5.78
N SER A 13 25.14 27.28 7.01
CA SER A 13 25.40 25.92 7.45
C SER A 13 24.08 25.11 7.38
N LEU A 14 23.94 24.24 6.39
CA LEU A 14 22.89 23.25 6.35
C LEU A 14 23.23 22.16 7.38
N ASN A 15 22.62 22.22 8.54
CA ASN A 15 22.64 21.11 9.48
C ASN A 15 21.94 19.92 8.83
N PRO A 16 22.60 18.75 8.68
CA PRO A 16 21.92 17.54 8.28
C PRO A 16 20.95 17.17 9.42
N THR A 17 19.66 17.30 9.14
CA THR A 17 18.62 16.75 10.01
C THR A 17 18.89 15.26 10.16
N SER A 18 19.23 14.85 11.37
CA SER A 18 19.43 13.45 11.74
C SER A 18 18.19 12.68 11.36
N ALA A 19 18.27 11.88 10.29
CA ALA A 19 17.25 10.92 9.95
C ALA A 19 17.18 9.94 11.12
N ASN A 20 16.16 10.07 11.96
CA ASN A 20 15.84 9.07 12.96
C ASN A 20 15.65 7.74 12.23
N ALA A 21 16.58 6.81 12.42
CA ALA A 21 16.47 5.46 11.92
C ALA A 21 15.22 4.83 12.56
N VAL A 22 14.14 4.70 11.77
CA VAL A 22 12.93 3.98 12.17
C VAL A 22 13.32 2.55 12.48
N LYS A 23 13.14 2.14 13.74
CA LYS A 23 13.42 0.76 14.14
C LYS A 23 12.49 -0.19 13.36
N PRO A 24 13.00 -1.37 12.93
CA PRO A 24 12.15 -2.37 12.29
C PRO A 24 10.99 -2.74 13.22
N GLY A 25 9.77 -2.32 12.89
CA GLY A 25 8.57 -2.55 13.68
C GLY A 25 7.78 -1.29 14.08
N ASP A 26 8.38 -0.09 13.99
CA ASP A 26 7.74 1.19 14.30
C ASP A 26 7.13 1.86 13.05
N GLY A 27 7.03 1.15 11.94
CA GLY A 27 6.37 1.67 10.75
C GLY A 27 4.87 1.87 10.97
N PRO A 28 4.24 2.87 10.32
CA PRO A 28 2.81 3.09 10.44
C PRO A 28 2.05 1.82 10.07
N VAL A 29 1.07 1.47 10.89
CA VAL A 29 0.12 0.38 10.61
C VAL A 29 -0.60 0.72 9.31
N TRP A 30 -0.83 -0.30 8.46
CA TRP A 30 -1.58 -0.09 7.23
C TRP A 30 -3.03 0.26 7.53
N GLU A 31 -3.60 1.12 6.72
CA GLU A 31 -5.01 1.45 6.77
C GLU A 31 -5.85 0.44 5.96
N TRP A 32 -7.16 0.38 6.23
CA TRP A 32 -8.06 -0.35 5.37
C TRP A 32 -8.13 0.31 3.99
N PRO A 33 -8.06 -0.47 2.90
CA PRO A 33 -8.16 0.09 1.55
C PRO A 33 -9.58 0.57 1.21
N VAL A 34 -10.57 0.28 2.06
CA VAL A 34 -11.97 0.65 1.89
C VAL A 34 -12.54 1.25 3.18
N ALA A 35 -13.42 2.24 3.04
CA ALA A 35 -14.11 2.85 4.19
C ALA A 35 -15.19 1.93 4.77
N GLU A 36 -15.93 1.25 3.90
CA GLU A 36 -17.05 0.37 4.22
C GLU A 36 -16.82 -1.03 3.65
N GLY A 37 -17.60 -2.01 4.11
CA GLY A 37 -17.55 -3.37 3.59
C GLY A 37 -16.25 -4.11 3.91
N ARG A 38 -15.74 -3.93 5.11
CA ARG A 38 -14.50 -4.56 5.60
C ARG A 38 -14.65 -6.03 6.00
N GLN A 39 -15.84 -6.59 5.83
CA GLN A 39 -16.08 -8.01 6.11
C GLN A 39 -15.34 -8.86 5.08
N VAL A 40 -14.58 -9.83 5.56
CA VAL A 40 -13.91 -10.82 4.72
C VAL A 40 -14.92 -11.86 4.26
N THR A 41 -15.16 -11.92 2.96
CA THR A 41 -16.08 -12.89 2.33
C THR A 41 -15.34 -14.14 1.86
N ARG A 42 -14.05 -14.00 1.55
CA ARG A 42 -13.16 -15.13 1.28
C ARG A 42 -11.78 -14.86 1.92
N PRO A 43 -11.34 -15.76 2.84
CA PRO A 43 -10.07 -15.59 3.53
C PRO A 43 -8.87 -15.91 2.64
N PHE A 44 -7.70 -15.48 3.10
CA PHE A 44 -6.41 -15.85 2.54
C PHE A 44 -6.18 -17.36 2.70
N ASP A 45 -5.94 -18.04 1.59
CA ASP A 45 -5.71 -19.49 1.50
C ASP A 45 -4.62 -19.76 0.45
N PRO A 46 -3.34 -19.53 0.80
CA PRO A 46 -2.25 -19.65 -0.15
C PRO A 46 -2.06 -21.13 -0.56
N PRO A 47 -1.83 -21.41 -1.84
CA PRO A 47 -1.54 -22.78 -2.28
C PRO A 47 -0.18 -23.24 -1.76
N ALA A 48 -0.01 -24.56 -1.61
CA ALA A 48 1.27 -25.18 -1.23
C ALA A 48 2.39 -24.88 -2.24
N HIS A 49 2.03 -24.66 -3.51
CA HIS A 49 2.92 -24.25 -4.60
C HIS A 49 2.25 -23.19 -5.46
N ASN A 50 3.03 -22.25 -6.02
CA ASN A 50 2.49 -21.09 -6.75
C ASN A 50 1.69 -21.46 -8.01
N TRP A 51 1.86 -22.65 -8.58
CA TRP A 51 1.09 -23.13 -9.74
C TRP A 51 -0.21 -23.83 -9.35
N LEU A 52 -0.46 -24.05 -8.07
CA LEU A 52 -1.71 -24.66 -7.60
C LEU A 52 -2.81 -23.61 -7.38
N PRO A 53 -4.09 -24.01 -7.47
CA PRO A 53 -5.20 -23.17 -7.07
C PRO A 53 -5.09 -22.77 -5.60
N GLY A 54 -5.53 -21.57 -5.28
CA GLY A 54 -5.56 -21.03 -3.93
C GLY A 54 -6.07 -19.59 -3.93
N HIS A 55 -6.07 -18.92 -2.78
CA HIS A 55 -6.50 -17.53 -2.65
C HIS A 55 -5.35 -16.68 -2.07
N ARG A 56 -4.71 -15.87 -2.92
CA ARG A 56 -3.48 -15.12 -2.61
C ARG A 56 -3.73 -13.73 -2.01
N GLY A 57 -4.93 -13.50 -1.50
CA GLY A 57 -5.38 -12.28 -0.87
C GLY A 57 -6.60 -12.54 -0.02
N VAL A 58 -7.38 -11.51 0.24
CA VAL A 58 -8.69 -11.58 0.87
C VAL A 58 -9.72 -10.92 -0.02
N ASP A 59 -10.95 -11.43 -0.04
CA ASP A 59 -12.06 -10.75 -0.69
C ASP A 59 -12.88 -10.01 0.36
N LEU A 60 -13.20 -8.76 0.07
CA LEU A 60 -13.93 -7.85 0.95
C LEU A 60 -15.32 -7.57 0.39
N SER A 61 -16.29 -7.38 1.30
CA SER A 61 -17.69 -7.10 0.97
C SER A 61 -17.95 -5.65 0.54
N ALA A 62 -16.90 -4.86 0.28
CA ALA A 62 -17.03 -3.46 -0.10
C ALA A 62 -17.93 -3.30 -1.35
N PRO A 63 -18.90 -2.37 -1.33
CA PRO A 63 -19.86 -2.23 -2.43
C PRO A 63 -19.18 -1.86 -3.76
N VAL A 64 -19.70 -2.38 -4.87
CA VAL A 64 -19.34 -1.91 -6.22
C VAL A 64 -19.63 -0.41 -6.33
N GLY A 65 -18.71 0.34 -6.95
CA GLY A 65 -18.77 1.80 -7.04
C GLY A 65 -18.11 2.53 -5.85
N SER A 66 -17.72 1.81 -4.79
CA SER A 66 -16.98 2.41 -3.68
C SER A 66 -15.55 2.75 -4.06
N PHE A 67 -14.98 3.75 -3.39
CA PHE A 67 -13.57 4.10 -3.55
C PHE A 67 -12.64 3.11 -2.87
N VAL A 68 -11.51 2.85 -3.53
CA VAL A 68 -10.35 2.17 -2.96
C VAL A 68 -9.28 3.19 -2.70
N SER A 69 -8.65 3.14 -1.52
CA SER A 69 -7.57 4.05 -1.10
C SER A 69 -6.27 3.28 -0.86
N ALA A 70 -5.15 3.95 -1.06
CA ALA A 70 -3.84 3.41 -0.71
C ALA A 70 -3.75 3.20 0.81
N PRO A 71 -3.43 2.00 1.31
CA PRO A 71 -3.38 1.73 2.74
C PRO A 71 -2.10 2.29 3.40
N LYS A 72 -1.12 2.69 2.61
CA LYS A 72 0.16 3.26 3.01
C LYS A 72 0.77 4.04 1.85
N ASP A 73 1.72 4.93 2.14
CA ASP A 73 2.51 5.62 1.12
C ASP A 73 3.21 4.62 0.20
N GLY A 74 3.31 4.96 -1.08
CA GLY A 74 3.94 4.11 -2.08
C GLY A 74 3.99 4.72 -3.46
N VAL A 75 4.36 3.90 -4.44
CA VAL A 75 4.39 4.26 -5.86
C VAL A 75 3.53 3.26 -6.64
N VAL A 76 2.66 3.75 -7.49
CA VAL A 76 1.82 2.91 -8.35
C VAL A 76 2.73 2.14 -9.31
N ARG A 77 2.75 0.82 -9.15
CA ARG A 77 3.53 -0.09 -9.99
C ARG A 77 2.81 -0.44 -11.28
N TYR A 78 1.49 -0.61 -11.18
CA TYR A 78 0.62 -0.94 -12.31
C TYR A 78 -0.78 -0.35 -12.09
N ALA A 79 -1.39 0.15 -13.15
CA ALA A 79 -2.77 0.61 -13.17
C ALA A 79 -3.34 0.39 -14.58
N GLY A 80 -4.29 -0.53 -14.73
CA GLY A 80 -4.88 -0.87 -16.03
C GLY A 80 -5.49 -2.26 -16.07
N THR A 81 -5.79 -2.73 -17.29
CA THR A 81 -6.46 -4.01 -17.51
C THR A 81 -5.45 -5.16 -17.62
N ILE A 82 -5.68 -6.23 -16.87
CA ILE A 82 -4.99 -7.52 -17.02
C ILE A 82 -6.03 -8.54 -17.44
N VAL A 83 -5.91 -9.07 -18.66
CA VAL A 83 -6.82 -10.02 -19.30
C VAL A 83 -8.25 -9.45 -19.42
N ASP A 84 -9.06 -9.54 -18.38
CA ASP A 84 -10.50 -9.24 -18.38
C ASP A 84 -10.94 -8.29 -17.26
N ARG A 85 -10.01 -7.82 -16.43
CA ARG A 85 -10.32 -6.96 -15.27
C ARG A 85 -9.28 -5.87 -15.05
N ASN A 86 -9.71 -4.78 -14.46
CA ASN A 86 -8.81 -3.70 -14.08
C ASN A 86 -8.13 -4.00 -12.74
N VAL A 87 -6.85 -3.67 -12.68
CA VAL A 87 -5.98 -3.93 -11.53
C VAL A 87 -5.19 -2.67 -11.19
N VAL A 88 -5.10 -2.35 -9.91
CA VAL A 88 -4.14 -1.38 -9.38
C VAL A 88 -3.16 -2.11 -8.48
N SER A 89 -1.87 -1.87 -8.65
CA SER A 89 -0.81 -2.42 -7.80
C SER A 89 0.11 -1.30 -7.32
N ILE A 90 0.45 -1.30 -6.03
CA ILE A 90 1.26 -0.27 -5.38
C ILE A 90 2.46 -0.92 -4.72
N ASP A 91 3.63 -0.37 -4.98
CA ASP A 91 4.89 -0.70 -4.31
C ASP A 91 5.05 0.20 -3.07
N HIS A 92 5.09 -0.42 -1.89
CA HIS A 92 5.29 0.24 -0.59
C HIS A 92 6.72 0.00 -0.04
N GLY A 93 7.65 -0.38 -0.91
CA GLY A 93 9.02 -0.77 -0.57
C GLY A 93 9.15 -2.29 -0.37
N ALA A 94 9.06 -2.78 0.87
CA ALA A 94 9.18 -4.22 1.15
C ALA A 94 7.93 -5.04 0.75
N ILE A 95 6.80 -4.39 0.50
CA ILE A 95 5.52 -5.05 0.22
C ILE A 95 4.87 -4.39 -0.99
N THR A 96 4.37 -5.20 -1.91
CA THR A 96 3.51 -4.77 -3.01
C THR A 96 2.06 -5.18 -2.71
N SER A 97 1.13 -4.22 -2.76
CA SER A 97 -0.30 -4.50 -2.68
C SER A 97 -0.95 -4.53 -4.06
N THR A 98 -2.08 -5.25 -4.16
CA THR A 98 -2.85 -5.38 -5.41
C THR A 98 -4.34 -5.35 -5.12
N TYR A 99 -5.09 -4.66 -5.98
CA TYR A 99 -6.53 -4.44 -5.86
C TYR A 99 -7.20 -4.76 -7.19
N GLU A 100 -8.19 -5.65 -7.18
CA GLU A 100 -8.97 -6.03 -8.36
C GLU A 100 -10.39 -6.48 -7.99
N PRO A 101 -11.39 -6.28 -8.88
CA PRO A 101 -11.36 -5.41 -10.06
C PRO A 101 -11.55 -3.94 -9.65
N VAL A 102 -10.64 -3.07 -10.03
CA VAL A 102 -10.63 -1.65 -9.64
C VAL A 102 -10.33 -0.77 -10.85
N LEU A 103 -11.30 0.08 -11.25
CA LEU A 103 -11.09 1.11 -12.26
C LEU A 103 -10.07 2.12 -11.74
N PRO A 104 -8.89 2.24 -12.38
CA PRO A 104 -7.83 3.11 -11.89
C PRO A 104 -8.19 4.59 -11.97
N LEU A 105 -7.89 5.35 -10.92
CA LEU A 105 -7.89 6.82 -10.90
C LEU A 105 -6.46 7.39 -10.77
N VAL A 106 -5.47 6.51 -10.84
CA VAL A 106 -4.03 6.81 -10.78
C VAL A 106 -3.32 6.16 -11.96
N THR A 107 -2.08 6.56 -12.22
CA THR A 107 -1.25 6.03 -13.31
C THR A 107 0.02 5.38 -12.77
N ALA A 108 0.59 4.43 -13.52
CA ALA A 108 1.87 3.81 -13.16
C ALA A 108 2.98 4.86 -13.03
N GLY A 109 3.77 4.76 -11.95
CA GLY A 109 4.83 5.72 -11.60
C GLY A 109 4.36 6.86 -10.70
N GLU A 110 3.07 7.02 -10.46
CA GLU A 110 2.52 8.05 -9.57
C GLU A 110 2.81 7.71 -8.10
N SER A 111 3.29 8.71 -7.34
CA SER A 111 3.42 8.58 -5.88
C SER A 111 2.08 8.80 -5.21
N VAL A 112 1.71 7.93 -4.28
CA VAL A 112 0.47 8.00 -3.52
C VAL A 112 0.77 8.02 -2.02
N THR A 113 -0.08 8.71 -1.25
CA THR A 113 -0.02 8.74 0.21
C THR A 113 -1.11 7.86 0.82
N ALA A 114 -0.91 7.42 2.07
CA ALA A 114 -1.93 6.70 2.82
C ALA A 114 -3.27 7.44 2.81
N GLY A 115 -4.37 6.73 2.58
CA GLY A 115 -5.72 7.31 2.46
C GLY A 115 -6.05 7.94 1.09
N GLN A 116 -5.08 8.13 0.20
CA GLN A 116 -5.34 8.68 -1.15
C GLN A 116 -6.18 7.68 -1.96
N VAL A 117 -7.25 8.18 -2.60
CA VAL A 117 -8.09 7.38 -3.51
C VAL A 117 -7.27 6.97 -4.74
N ILE A 118 -7.28 5.68 -5.05
CA ILE A 118 -6.53 5.08 -6.16
C ILE A 118 -7.43 4.48 -7.24
N GLY A 119 -8.72 4.29 -6.95
CA GLY A 119 -9.66 3.75 -7.93
C GLY A 119 -11.06 3.51 -7.36
N ILE A 120 -11.89 2.90 -8.19
CA ILE A 120 -13.30 2.58 -7.92
C ILE A 120 -13.52 1.08 -8.13
N ILE A 121 -14.17 0.42 -7.18
CA ILE A 121 -14.49 -1.02 -7.27
C ILE A 121 -15.45 -1.26 -8.43
N GLU A 122 -15.06 -2.15 -9.33
CA GLU A 122 -15.92 -2.62 -10.43
C GLU A 122 -16.67 -3.92 -10.03
N GLY A 123 -17.65 -4.27 -10.82
CA GLY A 123 -18.39 -5.54 -10.65
C GLY A 123 -17.65 -6.74 -11.28
N GLY A 124 -18.20 -7.93 -11.04
CA GLY A 124 -17.76 -9.16 -11.74
C GLY A 124 -16.83 -10.08 -10.93
N HIS A 125 -16.40 -9.68 -9.74
CA HIS A 125 -15.65 -10.56 -8.83
C HIS A 125 -16.58 -11.20 -7.79
N SER A 126 -16.34 -12.46 -7.44
CA SER A 126 -17.12 -13.25 -6.46
C SER A 126 -16.16 -14.11 -5.65
N PRO A 127 -16.41 -14.31 -4.33
CA PRO A 127 -17.62 -13.96 -3.57
C PRO A 127 -17.70 -12.53 -3.05
N GLY A 128 -16.61 -11.76 -3.06
CA GLY A 128 -16.60 -10.36 -2.64
C GLY A 128 -16.24 -9.44 -3.80
N PRO A 129 -16.79 -8.22 -3.86
CA PRO A 129 -16.53 -7.29 -4.95
C PRO A 129 -15.06 -6.85 -5.07
N LEU A 130 -14.30 -6.85 -3.96
CA LEU A 130 -12.90 -6.42 -3.97
C LEU A 130 -11.98 -7.55 -3.50
N HIS A 131 -11.05 -7.95 -4.36
CA HIS A 131 -9.88 -8.74 -3.97
C HIS A 131 -8.74 -7.81 -3.56
N TRP A 132 -8.17 -8.02 -2.39
CA TRP A 132 -7.00 -7.31 -1.86
C TRP A 132 -5.87 -8.30 -1.60
N GLY A 133 -4.81 -8.20 -2.36
CA GLY A 133 -3.60 -9.02 -2.26
C GLY A 133 -2.42 -8.25 -1.69
N ALA A 134 -1.46 -8.97 -1.12
CA ALA A 134 -0.17 -8.44 -0.71
C ALA A 134 0.94 -9.48 -0.92
N LYS A 135 2.13 -9.03 -1.33
CA LYS A 135 3.30 -9.88 -1.51
C LYS A 135 4.59 -9.19 -1.08
N ILE A 136 5.55 -9.97 -0.59
CA ILE A 136 6.87 -9.48 -0.15
C ILE A 136 7.85 -9.45 -1.32
N ASP A 137 7.79 -10.43 -2.21
CA ASP A 137 8.62 -10.57 -3.41
C ASP A 137 7.76 -11.07 -4.59
N SER A 138 8.38 -11.56 -5.67
CA SER A 138 7.66 -12.04 -6.85
C SER A 138 6.66 -13.16 -6.53
N ASP A 139 6.96 -14.01 -5.55
CA ASP A 139 6.29 -15.29 -5.36
C ASP A 139 5.76 -15.52 -3.92
N SER A 140 6.09 -14.63 -2.97
CA SER A 140 5.73 -14.80 -1.55
C SER A 140 4.54 -13.93 -1.18
N TYR A 141 3.36 -14.51 -1.24
CA TYR A 141 2.12 -13.85 -0.83
C TYR A 141 1.91 -13.92 0.67
N ILE A 142 1.35 -12.85 1.23
CA ILE A 142 1.03 -12.74 2.65
C ILE A 142 -0.44 -12.35 2.83
N ASN A 143 -1.01 -12.72 3.99
CA ASN A 143 -2.34 -12.26 4.34
C ASN A 143 -2.32 -10.76 4.64
N PRO A 144 -2.97 -9.89 3.81
CA PRO A 144 -2.92 -8.44 3.97
C PRO A 144 -3.52 -7.95 5.30
N LEU A 145 -4.42 -8.72 5.93
CA LEU A 145 -4.99 -8.35 7.22
C LEU A 145 -3.95 -8.26 8.33
N ARG A 146 -2.81 -8.95 8.19
CA ARG A 146 -1.70 -8.88 9.16
C ARG A 146 -0.99 -7.52 9.14
N LEU A 147 -1.17 -6.75 8.08
CA LEU A 147 -0.58 -5.41 7.92
C LEU A 147 -1.39 -4.33 8.67
N LEU A 148 -2.66 -4.61 8.97
CA LEU A 148 -3.56 -3.72 9.70
C LEU A 148 -3.30 -3.69 11.21
N VAL A 149 -2.61 -4.71 11.73
CA VAL A 149 -2.29 -4.82 13.15
C VAL A 149 -0.80 -4.56 13.35
N GLY A 150 -0.46 -3.55 14.15
CA GLY A 150 0.91 -3.32 14.61
C GLY A 150 1.44 -4.53 15.40
N ARG A 151 2.75 -4.61 15.60
CA ARG A 151 3.33 -5.64 16.49
C ARG A 151 2.73 -5.51 17.87
N VAL A 152 2.11 -6.58 18.36
CA VAL A 152 1.69 -6.68 19.76
C VAL A 152 2.97 -6.86 20.59
N HIS A 153 3.36 -5.84 21.34
CA HIS A 153 4.37 -6.00 22.38
C HIS A 153 3.66 -6.59 23.62
N LEU A 154 3.99 -7.82 23.94
CA LEU A 154 3.59 -8.40 25.23
C LEU A 154 4.36 -7.63 26.29
N LYS A 155 3.64 -6.95 27.21
CA LYS A 155 4.25 -6.41 28.44
C LYS A 155 4.80 -7.57 29.25
N GLU A 156 6.08 -7.48 29.61
CA GLU A 156 6.62 -8.39 30.61
C GLU A 156 5.89 -8.12 31.95
N TRP A 157 5.50 -9.16 32.63
CA TRP A 157 4.91 -9.09 33.94
C TRP A 157 6.01 -8.75 34.95
N GLU A 158 5.89 -7.59 35.60
CA GLU A 158 6.64 -7.29 36.82
C GLU A 158 6.00 -7.99 38.03
#